data_a911232609afb591a0a701cb8137fb2c
#
_entry.id   a911232609afb591a0a701cb8137fb2c
#
_cell.length_a   1.000
_cell.length_b   1.000
_cell.length_c   1.000
_cell.angle_alpha   90.00
_cell.angle_beta   90.00
_cell.angle_gamma   90.00
#
_symmetry.space_group_name_H-M   'P 1'
#
loop_
_entity.id
_entity.type
_entity.pdbx_description
1 polymer ?
#
loop_
_entity_poly.entity_id
_entity_poly.type
_entity_poly.pdbx_seq_one_letter_code
_entity_poly.pdbx_strand_id
1 'polypeptide(L)' 'MSETTEVNRTAFGQFLNQLRRERGLTQRDLAEMLYISDKAVSKWERGVSHS' A
#
# COMPACT_ATOMS: atom_id res chain seq x y z
N MET A 1 -10.27 19.29 -3.67
CA MET A 1 -9.70 18.48 -2.62
C MET A 1 -10.07 17.02 -2.71
N SER A 2 -11.25 16.73 -3.21
CA SER A 2 -11.65 15.34 -3.28
C SER A 2 -10.77 14.56 -4.23
N GLU A 3 -10.39 15.15 -5.32
CA GLU A 3 -9.52 14.44 -6.24
C GLU A 3 -8.17 14.14 -5.60
N THR A 4 -7.78 14.96 -4.64
CA THR A 4 -6.54 14.73 -3.94
C THR A 4 -6.58 13.43 -3.16
N THR A 5 -7.75 13.10 -2.64
CA THR A 5 -7.89 11.88 -1.86
C THR A 5 -7.60 10.66 -2.70
N GLU A 6 -8.15 10.62 -3.92
CA GLU A 6 -7.90 9.48 -4.77
C GLU A 6 -6.45 9.39 -5.19
N VAL A 7 -5.87 10.53 -5.53
CA VAL A 7 -4.46 10.56 -5.90
C VAL A 7 -3.61 10.09 -4.73
N ASN A 8 -3.96 10.51 -3.54
CA ASN A 8 -3.19 10.13 -2.36
C ASN A 8 -3.25 8.63 -2.13
N ARG A 9 -4.40 8.02 -2.37
CA ARG A 9 -4.49 6.57 -2.20
C ARG A 9 -3.57 5.85 -3.15
N THR A 10 -3.57 6.27 -4.41
CA THR A 10 -2.71 5.65 -5.40
C THR A 10 -1.25 5.87 -5.04
N ALA A 11 -0.92 7.10 -4.68
CA ALA A 11 0.45 7.41 -4.31
C ALA A 11 0.88 6.63 -3.09
N PHE A 12 -0.01 6.47 -2.13
CA PHE A 12 0.30 5.73 -0.92
C PHE A 12 0.61 4.27 -1.25
N GLY A 13 -0.21 3.67 -2.11
CA GLY A 13 0.02 2.30 -2.51
C GLY A 13 1.36 2.13 -3.23
N GLN A 14 1.66 3.06 -4.12
CA GLN A 14 2.92 3.01 -4.83
C GLN A 14 4.09 3.20 -3.89
N PHE A 15 3.93 4.09 -2.92
CA PHE A 15 4.97 4.32 -1.94
C PHE A 15 5.23 3.06 -1.13
N LEU A 16 4.17 2.39 -0.69
CA LEU A 16 4.32 1.16 0.07
C LEU A 16 5.01 0.09 -0.75
N ASN A 17 4.62 -0.04 -2.00
CA ASN A 17 5.22 -1.03 -2.87
C ASN A 17 6.70 -0.77 -3.05
N GLN A 18 7.06 0.46 -3.31
CA GLN A 18 8.44 0.83 -3.51
C GLN A 18 9.25 0.62 -2.24
N LEU A 19 8.70 1.04 -1.12
CA LEU A 19 9.38 0.89 0.16
C LEU A 19 9.65 -0.58 0.45
N ARG A 20 8.64 -1.41 0.23
CA ARG A 20 8.77 -2.83 0.48
C ARG A 20 9.86 -3.45 -0.40
N ARG A 21 9.86 -3.08 -1.68
CA ARG A 21 10.81 -3.66 -2.62
C ARG A 21 12.23 -3.20 -2.33
N GLU A 22 12.37 -1.96 -1.93
CA GLU A 22 13.69 -1.43 -1.61
C GLU A 22 14.29 -2.13 -0.41
N ARG A 23 13.43 -2.58 0.50
CA ARG A 23 13.90 -3.25 1.70
C ARG A 23 13.90 -4.75 1.58
N GLY A 24 13.51 -5.26 0.42
CA GLY A 24 13.48 -6.70 0.22
C GLY A 24 12.46 -7.41 1.07
N LEU A 25 11.35 -6.74 1.34
CA LEU A 25 10.30 -7.31 2.17
C LEU A 25 9.20 -7.89 1.33
N THR A 26 8.54 -8.92 1.87
CA THR A 26 7.32 -9.41 1.26
C THR A 26 6.16 -8.56 1.77
N GLN A 27 5.00 -8.75 1.14
CA GLN A 27 3.81 -8.06 1.60
C GLN A 27 3.48 -8.44 3.03
N ARG A 28 3.71 -9.71 3.36
CA ARG A 28 3.46 -10.17 4.71
C ARG A 28 4.41 -9.52 5.69
N ASP A 29 5.66 -9.40 5.32
CA ASP A 29 6.63 -8.73 6.19
C ASP A 29 6.20 -7.31 6.48
N LEU A 30 5.79 -6.60 5.45
CA LEU A 30 5.37 -5.23 5.65
C LEU A 30 4.11 -5.18 6.52
N ALA A 31 3.20 -6.10 6.30
CA ALA A 31 1.98 -6.14 7.08
C ALA A 31 2.29 -6.29 8.56
N GLU A 32 3.24 -7.16 8.87
CA GLU A 32 3.61 -7.36 10.26
C GLU A 32 4.24 -6.12 10.86
N MET A 33 5.03 -5.42 10.07
CA MET A 33 5.64 -4.18 10.55
C MET A 33 4.59 -3.13 10.87
N LEU A 34 3.52 -3.11 10.10
CA LEU A 34 2.50 -2.09 10.26
C LEU A 34 1.34 -2.56 11.14
N TYR A 35 1.40 -3.79 11.64
CA TYR A 35 0.35 -4.35 12.47
C TYR A 35 -0.98 -4.39 11.75
N ILE A 36 -0.93 -4.78 10.48
CA ILE A 36 -2.14 -4.93 9.67
C ILE A 36 -2.06 -6.27 8.96
N SER A 37 -3.13 -6.62 8.25
CA SER A 37 -3.15 -7.88 7.54
C SER A 37 -2.41 -7.75 6.21
N ASP A 38 -1.91 -8.89 5.71
CA ASP A 38 -1.25 -8.88 4.42
C ASP A 38 -2.26 -8.57 3.30
N LYS A 39 -3.52 -8.91 3.53
CA LYS A 39 -4.54 -8.56 2.56
C LYS A 39 -4.70 -7.05 2.46
N ALA A 40 -4.57 -6.36 3.58
CA ALA A 40 -4.66 -4.91 3.56
C ALA A 40 -3.51 -4.32 2.77
N VAL A 41 -2.31 -4.86 2.95
CA VAL A 41 -1.15 -4.36 2.21
C VAL A 41 -1.37 -4.59 0.72
N SER A 42 -1.80 -5.78 0.35
CA SER A 42 -2.05 -6.10 -1.04
C SER A 42 -3.07 -5.15 -1.65
N LYS A 43 -4.12 -4.89 -0.90
CA LYS A 43 -5.18 -4.00 -1.37
C LYS A 43 -4.64 -2.59 -1.57
N TRP A 44 -3.85 -2.12 -0.63
CA TRP A 44 -3.30 -0.79 -0.71
C TRP A 44 -2.32 -0.64 -1.87
N GLU A 45 -1.48 -1.64 -2.07
CA GLU A 45 -0.48 -1.58 -3.14
C GLU A 45 -1.13 -1.59 -4.50
N ARG A 46 -2.28 -2.20 -4.62
CA ARG A 46 -3.00 -2.19 -5.88
C ARG A 46 -3.77 -0.90 -6.10
N GLY A 47 -3.79 -0.04 -5.10
CA GLY A 47 -4.49 1.21 -5.24
C GLY A 47 -5.97 1.00 -5.44
N VAL A 48 -6.53 0.07 -4.74
CA VAL A 48 -7.91 -0.31 -4.95
C VAL A 48 -8.81 0.70 -4.30
N SER A 49 -9.02 1.74 -4.94
CA SER A 49 -10.00 2.67 -4.48
C SER A 49 -11.30 2.47 -5.20
N HIS A 50 -11.22 1.80 -6.28
CA HIS A 50 -12.43 1.51 -7.05
C HIS A 50 -12.56 0.01 -7.09
N SER A 51 -13.66 -0.43 -7.23
CA SER A 51 -13.84 -1.87 -7.21
C SER A 51 -13.36 -2.55 -8.41
#